data_8d8c3a1938048025a03659a851c134d8
#
_entry.id   8d8c3a1938048025a03659a851c134d8
#
_cell.length_a   1.000
_cell.length_b   1.000
_cell.length_c   1.000
_cell.angle_alpha   90.00
_cell.angle_beta   90.00
_cell.angle_gamma   90.00
#
_symmetry.space_group_name_H-M   'P 1'
#
loop_
_entity.id
_entity.type
_entity.pdbx_description
1 polymer ?
#
loop_
_entity_poly.entity_id
_entity_poly.type
_entity_poly.pdbx_seq_one_letter_code
_entity_poly.pdbx_strand_id
1 'polypeptide(L)'
;MESILTSIKKMLGIAEDYEHFDPELIMHINSVINILTQLGVGPEEGYKISSKDDLWSTYIGDDTLIEMVKTYIYLKVKLVFDPPLASSTIEAHNRQIAELEWRINVAVDKGGNDE
;
A
#
# COMPACT_ATOMS: atom_id res chain seq x y z
N MET A 1 12.98 11.92 1.07
CA MET A 1 11.95 11.26 0.27
C MET A 1 11.88 9.79 0.57
N GLU A 2 10.70 9.31 0.75
CA GLU A 2 10.54 7.95 1.21
C GLU A 2 10.31 6.97 0.07
N SER A 3 11.07 5.86 0.10
CA SER A 3 10.89 4.76 -0.85
C SER A 3 9.69 3.92 -0.46
N ILE A 4 8.90 3.52 -1.46
CA ILE A 4 7.74 2.67 -1.22
C ILE A 4 8.19 1.33 -0.64
N LEU A 5 9.15 0.68 -1.29
CA LEU A 5 9.65 -0.62 -0.83
C LEU A 5 10.25 -0.53 0.57
N THR A 6 11.10 0.46 0.80
CA THR A 6 11.76 0.61 2.09
C THR A 6 10.75 0.85 3.21
N SER A 7 9.73 1.68 2.94
CA SER A 7 8.68 1.95 3.95
C SER A 7 7.96 0.67 4.35
N ILE A 8 7.57 -0.12 3.38
CA ILE A 8 6.82 -1.35 3.66
C ILE A 8 7.72 -2.36 4.39
N LYS A 9 9.00 -2.44 4.01
CA LYS A 9 9.94 -3.30 4.73
C LYS A 9 10.03 -2.92 6.20
N LYS A 10 10.14 -1.62 6.47
CA LYS A 10 10.20 -1.16 7.86
C LYS A 10 8.96 -1.54 8.64
N MET A 11 7.80 -1.37 8.03
CA MET A 11 6.55 -1.72 8.71
C MET A 11 6.44 -3.22 8.96
N LEU A 12 7.06 -4.02 8.11
CA LEU A 12 7.08 -5.48 8.28
C LEU A 12 8.17 -5.95 9.22
N GLY A 13 9.06 -5.04 9.66
CA GLY A 13 10.15 -5.41 10.55
C GLY A 13 11.36 -6.00 9.83
N ILE A 14 11.50 -5.71 8.54
CA ILE A 14 12.62 -6.19 7.74
C ILE A 14 13.65 -5.07 7.62
N ALA A 15 14.93 -5.42 7.88
CA ALA A 15 16.00 -4.45 7.77
C ALA A 15 16.12 -3.94 6.33
N GLU A 16 16.42 -2.66 6.20
CA GLU A 16 16.45 -2.01 4.91
C GLU A 16 17.49 -2.65 3.98
N ASP A 17 18.63 -3.06 4.54
CA ASP A 17 19.72 -3.65 3.75
C ASP A 17 19.57 -5.15 3.52
N TYR A 18 18.51 -5.77 4.03
CA TYR A 18 18.25 -7.19 3.79
C TYR A 18 17.39 -7.31 2.55
N GLU A 19 17.97 -7.78 1.46
CA GLU A 19 17.31 -7.71 0.15
C GLU A 19 16.76 -9.04 -0.35
N HIS A 20 16.85 -10.07 0.48
CA HIS A 20 16.44 -11.41 0.06
C HIS A 20 14.98 -11.47 -0.40
N PHE A 21 14.10 -10.76 0.27
CA PHE A 21 12.66 -10.79 -0.03
C PHE A 21 12.22 -9.67 -0.96
N ASP A 22 13.14 -8.82 -1.42
CA ASP A 22 12.73 -7.66 -2.23
C ASP A 22 11.92 -8.04 -3.47
N PRO A 23 12.34 -9.04 -4.28
CA PRO A 23 11.54 -9.36 -5.46
C PRO A 23 10.12 -9.80 -5.11
N GLU A 24 9.97 -10.59 -4.07
CA GLU A 24 8.64 -11.05 -3.64
C GLU A 24 7.80 -9.90 -3.12
N LEU A 25 8.41 -9.02 -2.33
CA LEU A 25 7.70 -7.86 -1.78
C LEU A 25 7.27 -6.92 -2.90
N ILE A 26 8.12 -6.70 -3.89
CA ILE A 26 7.78 -5.86 -5.02
C ILE A 26 6.54 -6.42 -5.75
N MET A 27 6.51 -7.73 -5.94
CA MET A 27 5.36 -8.37 -6.58
C MET A 27 4.08 -8.13 -5.77
N HIS A 28 4.15 -8.35 -4.47
CA HIS A 28 2.96 -8.16 -3.62
C HIS A 28 2.53 -6.69 -3.59
N ILE A 29 3.48 -5.78 -3.47
CA ILE A 29 3.17 -4.35 -3.45
C ILE A 29 2.49 -3.94 -4.75
N ASN A 30 3.01 -4.40 -5.87
CA ASN A 30 2.43 -4.05 -7.16
C ASN A 30 1.02 -4.61 -7.34
N SER A 31 0.76 -5.80 -6.79
CA SER A 31 -0.59 -6.35 -6.81
C SER A 31 -1.57 -5.44 -6.06
N VAL A 32 -1.14 -4.93 -4.91
CA VAL A 32 -2.00 -4.03 -4.13
C VAL A 32 -2.17 -2.70 -4.83
N ILE A 33 -1.10 -2.17 -5.41
CA ILE A 33 -1.18 -0.91 -6.15
C ILE A 33 -2.19 -1.04 -7.30
N ASN A 34 -2.23 -2.21 -7.94
CA ASN A 34 -3.20 -2.44 -8.99
C ASN A 34 -4.64 -2.33 -8.48
N ILE A 35 -4.90 -2.86 -7.29
CA ILE A 35 -6.21 -2.70 -6.66
C ILE A 35 -6.50 -1.23 -6.41
N LEU A 36 -5.51 -0.51 -5.90
CA LEU A 36 -5.65 0.91 -5.61
C LEU A 36 -5.93 1.72 -6.87
N THR A 37 -5.32 1.33 -7.99
CA THR A 37 -5.60 1.98 -9.28
C THR A 37 -7.09 1.84 -9.62
N GLN A 38 -7.65 0.66 -9.38
CA GLN A 38 -9.08 0.44 -9.62
C GLN A 38 -9.95 1.27 -8.69
N LEU A 39 -9.44 1.61 -7.52
CA LEU A 39 -10.16 2.47 -6.59
C LEU A 39 -9.98 3.96 -6.93
N GLY A 40 -9.18 4.27 -7.92
CA GLY A 40 -8.97 5.66 -8.34
C GLY A 40 -7.75 6.32 -7.74
N VAL A 41 -6.84 5.56 -7.15
CA VAL A 41 -5.63 6.11 -6.54
C VAL A 41 -4.49 6.10 -7.53
N GLY A 42 -3.78 7.23 -7.61
CA GLY A 42 -2.60 7.34 -8.45
C GLY A 42 -2.92 7.55 -9.91
N PRO A 43 -1.95 7.37 -10.80
CA PRO A 43 -2.15 7.61 -12.23
C PRO A 43 -3.21 6.68 -12.80
N GLU A 44 -3.99 7.22 -13.72
CA GLU A 44 -5.08 6.47 -14.34
C GLU A 44 -4.58 5.25 -15.09
N GLU A 45 -3.41 5.36 -15.69
CA GLU A 45 -2.83 4.26 -16.45
C GLU A 45 -2.17 3.21 -15.56
N GLY A 46 -2.14 3.45 -14.25
CA GLY A 46 -1.55 2.51 -13.31
C GLY A 46 -0.15 2.90 -12.91
N TYR A 47 0.35 2.22 -11.88
CA TYR A 47 1.69 2.48 -11.35
C TYR A 47 2.26 1.17 -10.84
N LYS A 48 3.57 1.03 -10.92
CA LYS A 48 4.24 -0.12 -10.32
C LYS A 48 5.65 0.29 -9.91
N ILE A 49 6.17 -0.40 -8.90
CA ILE A 49 7.54 -0.17 -8.46
C ILE A 49 8.45 -1.26 -9.03
N SER A 50 9.72 -0.93 -9.21
CA SER A 50 10.74 -1.88 -9.68
C SER A 50 11.84 -2.07 -8.65
N SER A 51 12.05 -1.09 -7.78
CA SER A 51 13.16 -1.13 -6.84
C SER A 51 12.92 -0.17 -5.70
N LYS A 52 13.89 -0.07 -4.80
CA LYS A 52 13.83 0.88 -3.69
C LYS A 52 13.94 2.33 -4.14
N ASP A 53 14.20 2.56 -5.42
CA ASP A 53 14.31 3.92 -5.93
C ASP A 53 12.96 4.55 -6.24
N ASP A 54 11.89 3.76 -6.24
CA ASP A 54 10.56 4.28 -6.51
C ASP A 54 9.98 4.91 -5.25
N LEU A 55 9.60 6.18 -5.36
CA LEU A 55 9.22 6.98 -4.19
C LEU A 55 7.72 7.18 -4.12
N TRP A 56 7.23 7.37 -2.89
CA TRP A 56 5.81 7.69 -2.69
C TRP A 56 5.40 8.93 -3.46
N SER A 57 6.26 9.94 -3.49
CA SER A 57 5.93 11.20 -4.16
C SER A 57 5.76 11.02 -5.67
N THR A 58 6.41 10.02 -6.25
CA THR A 58 6.24 9.73 -7.67
C THR A 58 4.91 9.04 -7.93
N TYR A 59 4.45 8.26 -6.96
CA TYR A 59 3.20 7.51 -7.09
C TYR A 59 1.98 8.38 -6.82
N ILE A 60 1.92 9.01 -5.66
CA ILE A 60 0.82 9.89 -5.30
C ILE A 60 1.39 11.13 -4.60
N GLY A 61 0.85 12.28 -5.01
CA GLY A 61 1.33 13.54 -4.47
C GLY A 61 0.46 14.13 -3.37
N ASP A 62 -0.65 13.48 -3.04
CA ASP A 62 -1.60 14.01 -2.07
C ASP A 62 -1.27 13.52 -0.67
N ASP A 63 -0.87 14.44 0.20
CA ASP A 63 -0.45 14.11 1.55
C ASP A 63 -1.57 13.51 2.39
N THR A 64 -2.81 13.92 2.18
CA THR A 64 -3.89 13.44 3.02
C THR A 64 -4.25 12.00 2.71
N LEU A 65 -4.05 11.58 1.47
CA LEU A 65 -4.36 10.23 1.06
C LEU A 65 -3.24 9.24 1.34
N ILE A 66 -2.01 9.73 1.39
CA ILE A 66 -0.84 8.86 1.40
C ILE A 66 -0.78 7.96 2.63
N GLU A 67 -1.20 8.47 3.81
CA GLU A 67 -1.13 7.66 5.02
C GLU A 67 -2.09 6.48 4.97
N MET A 68 -3.30 6.70 4.44
CA MET A 68 -4.24 5.60 4.28
C MET A 68 -3.71 4.57 3.29
N VAL A 69 -3.10 5.03 2.20
CA VAL A 69 -2.58 4.15 1.18
C VAL A 69 -1.42 3.32 1.71
N LYS A 70 -0.51 3.94 2.47
CA LYS A 70 0.59 3.21 3.10
C LYS A 70 0.08 2.10 4.00
N THR A 71 -0.87 2.42 4.85
CA THR A 71 -1.42 1.43 5.80
C THR A 71 -2.13 0.32 5.04
N TYR A 72 -2.87 0.68 4.01
CA TYR A 72 -3.59 -0.30 3.22
C TYR A 72 -2.62 -1.29 2.56
N ILE A 73 -1.56 -0.77 1.93
CA ILE A 73 -0.58 -1.63 1.27
C ILE A 73 0.09 -2.55 2.31
N TYR A 74 0.48 -1.97 3.45
CA TYR A 74 1.13 -2.76 4.49
C TYR A 74 0.24 -3.91 4.95
N LEU A 75 -1.03 -3.62 5.26
CA LEU A 75 -1.92 -4.66 5.78
C LEU A 75 -2.15 -5.77 4.77
N LYS A 76 -2.35 -5.41 3.51
CA LYS A 76 -2.57 -6.42 2.47
C LYS A 76 -1.32 -7.26 2.25
N VAL A 77 -0.14 -6.63 2.22
CA VAL A 77 1.11 -7.36 2.04
C VAL A 77 1.37 -8.25 3.25
N LYS A 78 1.13 -7.75 4.45
CA LYS A 78 1.33 -8.52 5.68
C LYS A 78 0.55 -9.82 5.66
N LEU A 79 -0.69 -9.79 5.20
CA LEU A 79 -1.54 -10.97 5.19
C LEU A 79 -1.05 -12.06 4.26
N VAL A 80 -0.36 -11.70 3.17
CA VAL A 80 0.12 -12.72 2.23
C VAL A 80 1.59 -13.07 2.43
N PHE A 81 2.38 -12.15 2.95
CA PHE A 81 3.82 -12.37 3.11
C PHE A 81 4.17 -12.93 4.48
N ASP A 82 3.55 -12.41 5.53
CA ASP A 82 3.91 -12.77 6.90
C ASP A 82 2.65 -12.65 7.78
N PRO A 83 1.65 -13.52 7.55
CA PRO A 83 0.36 -13.37 8.24
C PRO A 83 0.49 -13.57 9.74
N PRO A 84 -0.33 -12.85 10.51
CA PRO A 84 -0.38 -13.06 11.96
C PRO A 84 -0.81 -14.49 12.27
N LEU A 85 -0.37 -15.01 13.43
CA LEU A 85 -0.70 -16.36 13.82
C LEU A 85 -2.11 -16.48 14.38
N ALA A 86 -2.58 -15.42 15.06
CA ALA A 86 -3.89 -15.49 15.72
C ALA A 86 -4.99 -15.10 14.74
N SER A 87 -6.04 -15.91 14.67
CA SER A 87 -7.15 -15.65 13.77
C SER A 87 -7.87 -14.35 14.13
N SER A 88 -7.90 -13.98 15.42
CA SER A 88 -8.52 -12.71 15.81
C SER A 88 -7.77 -11.52 15.25
N THR A 89 -6.44 -11.61 15.16
CA THR A 89 -5.63 -10.55 14.57
C THR A 89 -5.88 -10.48 13.06
N ILE A 90 -5.98 -11.63 12.40
CA ILE A 90 -6.28 -11.66 10.98
C ILE A 90 -7.63 -11.00 10.70
N GLU A 91 -8.63 -11.31 11.51
CA GLU A 91 -9.96 -10.71 11.37
C GLU A 91 -9.91 -9.20 11.56
N ALA A 92 -9.14 -8.75 12.56
CA ALA A 92 -8.99 -7.32 12.80
C ALA A 92 -8.35 -6.63 11.61
N HIS A 93 -7.32 -7.26 11.02
CA HIS A 93 -6.69 -6.71 9.82
C HIS A 93 -7.67 -6.64 8.66
N ASN A 94 -8.47 -7.68 8.47
CA ASN A 94 -9.45 -7.68 7.37
C ASN A 94 -10.48 -6.58 7.55
N ARG A 95 -10.93 -6.36 8.78
CA ARG A 95 -11.88 -5.27 9.04
C ARG A 95 -11.25 -3.91 8.75
N GLN A 96 -9.99 -3.75 9.14
CA GLN A 96 -9.29 -2.49 8.90
C GLN A 96 -9.07 -2.26 7.41
N ILE A 97 -8.75 -3.32 6.67
CA ILE A 97 -8.59 -3.23 5.22
C ILE A 97 -9.90 -2.77 4.58
N ALA A 98 -11.02 -3.37 4.97
CA ALA A 98 -12.32 -3.01 4.41
C ALA A 98 -12.66 -1.55 4.72
N GLU A 99 -12.38 -1.11 5.94
CA GLU A 99 -12.63 0.29 6.30
C GLU A 99 -11.76 1.23 5.49
N LEU A 100 -10.50 0.88 5.29
CA LEU A 100 -9.60 1.72 4.50
C LEU A 100 -10.04 1.79 3.04
N GLU A 101 -10.51 0.67 2.48
CA GLU A 101 -11.02 0.69 1.12
C GLU A 101 -12.17 1.68 0.98
N TRP A 102 -13.07 1.66 1.95
CA TRP A 102 -14.20 2.58 1.94
C TRP A 102 -13.73 4.04 2.07
N ARG A 103 -12.84 4.28 3.01
CA ARG A 103 -12.34 5.64 3.25
C ARG A 103 -11.57 6.18 2.05
N ILE A 104 -10.74 5.35 1.45
CA ILE A 104 -9.97 5.74 0.27
C ILE A 104 -10.92 6.06 -0.88
N ASN A 105 -11.91 5.21 -1.07
CA ASN A 105 -12.89 5.41 -2.14
C ASN A 105 -13.64 6.72 -1.95
N VAL A 106 -14.05 7.02 -0.73
CA VAL A 106 -14.74 8.27 -0.43
C VAL A 106 -13.83 9.47 -0.67
N ALA A 107 -12.57 9.37 -0.27
CA ALA A 107 -11.63 10.47 -0.45
C ALA A 107 -11.39 10.75 -1.93
N VAL A 108 -11.27 9.69 -2.73
CA VAL A 108 -11.06 9.83 -4.16
C VAL A 108 -12.30 10.43 -4.82
N ASP A 109 -13.48 9.95 -4.44
CA ASP A 109 -14.73 10.48 -4.99
C ASP A 109 -14.87 11.98 -4.71
N LYS A 110 -14.56 12.38 -3.48
CA LYS A 110 -14.65 13.78 -3.11
C LYS A 110 -13.72 14.63 -3.96
N GLY A 111 -12.50 14.15 -4.18
CA GLY A 111 -11.57 14.85 -5.02
C GLY A 111 -12.01 14.91 -6.45
N GLY A 112 -12.68 13.84 -6.93
CA GLY A 112 -13.14 13.78 -8.31
C GLY A 112 -14.39 14.60 -8.57
N ASN A 113 -15.13 14.93 -7.52
CA ASN A 113 -16.38 15.66 -7.66
C ASN A 113 -16.25 17.13 -7.45
N ASP A 114 -15.12 17.63 -7.66
CA ASP A 114 -14.80 18.96 -7.31
C ASP A 114 -15.13 19.95 -8.35
N GLU A 115 -16.13 19.80 -9.06
CA GLU A 115 -16.44 20.77 -10.07
C GLU A 115 -17.37 21.81 -9.68
#